data_9bab259fca3252c4917df05481d82b52
#
_entry.id   9bab259fca3252c4917df05481d82b52
#
_cell.length_a   1.000
_cell.length_b   1.000
_cell.length_c   1.000
_cell.angle_alpha   90.00
_cell.angle_beta   90.00
_cell.angle_gamma   90.00
#
_symmetry.space_group_name_H-M   'P 1'
#
loop_
_entity.id
_entity.type
_entity.pdbx_description
1 polymer ?
#
loop_
_entity_poly.entity_id
_entity_poly.type
_entity_poly.pdbx_seq_one_letter_code
_entity_poly.pdbx_strand_id
1 'polypeptide(L)'
;MLSWYLFRKLQESKYKYPKITQIVSNPDILLAIYLDSLILPIHELNIVWGRRMLAYTMKYNREIILRVEKLSKEKGVKFRLIVEFNKEYASFLKSLKYCDKRYLANIKESFQISDNTVCVVPLFNKHDEQLNQILCSNSKHAVERKQSLFNSLWNMATPISLEKDDLR
;
A
#
# COMPACT_ATOMS: atom_id res chain seq x y z
N MET A 1 -18.74 -8.85 4.33
CA MET A 1 -19.71 -8.51 3.27
C MET A 1 -19.81 -7.00 3.00
N LEU A 2 -19.86 -6.14 4.00
CA LEU A 2 -19.95 -4.67 3.81
C LEU A 2 -18.69 -4.03 3.18
N SER A 3 -17.51 -4.56 3.41
CA SER A 3 -16.24 -3.99 2.96
C SER A 3 -16.04 -4.12 1.45
N TRP A 4 -16.31 -5.30 0.90
CA TRP A 4 -16.25 -5.57 -0.54
C TRP A 4 -17.21 -4.65 -1.32
N TYR A 5 -18.39 -4.40 -0.75
CA TYR A 5 -19.36 -3.50 -1.30
C TYR A 5 -18.90 -2.03 -1.32
N LEU A 6 -18.26 -1.56 -0.24
CA LEU A 6 -17.75 -0.19 -0.13
C LEU A 6 -16.56 0.08 -1.08
N PHE A 7 -15.61 -0.84 -1.17
CA PHE A 7 -14.46 -0.67 -2.05
C PHE A 7 -14.86 -0.84 -3.53
N ARG A 8 -15.74 -1.77 -3.82
CA ARG A 8 -16.32 -1.93 -5.17
C ARG A 8 -17.12 -0.68 -5.57
N LYS A 9 -17.90 -0.09 -4.65
CA LYS A 9 -18.53 1.22 -4.88
C LYS A 9 -17.51 2.33 -5.12
N LEU A 10 -16.40 2.36 -4.43
CA LEU A 10 -15.32 3.32 -4.68
C LEU A 10 -14.66 3.10 -6.05
N GLN A 11 -14.48 1.87 -6.49
CA GLN A 11 -13.98 1.55 -7.83
C GLN A 11 -15.02 1.78 -8.94
N GLU A 12 -16.28 1.38 -8.73
CA GLU A 12 -17.39 1.58 -9.68
C GLU A 12 -17.75 3.06 -9.82
N SER A 13 -17.35 3.90 -8.85
CA SER A 13 -17.62 5.35 -8.86
C SER A 13 -16.89 6.13 -9.96
N LYS A 14 -16.07 5.45 -10.78
CA LYS A 14 -15.46 6.08 -11.96
C LYS A 14 -16.47 6.87 -12.82
N TYR A 15 -17.78 6.54 -12.71
CA TYR A 15 -18.81 7.08 -13.59
C TYR A 15 -20.10 7.57 -12.92
N LYS A 16 -20.33 7.38 -11.61
CA LYS A 16 -21.68 7.61 -11.06
C LYS A 16 -21.81 8.15 -9.62
N TYR A 17 -20.71 8.29 -8.85
CA TYR A 17 -20.80 8.72 -7.45
C TYR A 17 -19.94 9.94 -7.15
N PRO A 18 -20.33 10.79 -6.17
CA PRO A 18 -19.57 11.97 -5.81
C PRO A 18 -18.14 11.57 -5.36
N LYS A 19 -17.19 12.41 -5.71
CA LYS A 19 -15.80 12.29 -5.23
C LYS A 19 -15.80 12.27 -3.72
N ILE A 20 -15.30 11.20 -3.12
CA ILE A 20 -15.30 11.00 -1.67
C ILE A 20 -13.87 11.10 -1.16
N THR A 21 -13.70 11.90 -0.14
CA THR A 21 -12.53 11.87 0.75
C THR A 21 -13.05 11.75 2.16
N GLN A 22 -12.68 10.68 2.86
CA GLN A 22 -13.17 10.41 4.21
C GLN A 22 -12.11 9.80 5.10
N ILE A 23 -12.22 10.06 6.39
CA ILE A 23 -11.45 9.38 7.43
C ILE A 23 -12.33 8.29 8.03
N VAL A 24 -11.80 7.09 8.10
CA VAL A 24 -12.47 5.92 8.69
C VAL A 24 -11.74 5.55 9.96
N SER A 25 -12.49 5.45 11.07
CA SER A 25 -11.96 5.10 12.40
C SER A 25 -12.56 3.83 12.98
N ASN A 26 -13.64 3.30 12.38
CA ASN A 26 -14.22 2.03 12.83
C ASN A 26 -13.25 0.88 12.49
N PRO A 27 -12.76 0.10 13.49
CA PRO A 27 -11.70 -0.89 13.29
C PRO A 27 -12.05 -1.95 12.22
N ASP A 28 -13.28 -2.44 12.21
CA ASP A 28 -13.70 -3.50 11.28
C ASP A 28 -13.77 -2.98 9.83
N ILE A 29 -14.30 -1.78 9.66
CA ILE A 29 -14.41 -1.13 8.34
C ILE A 29 -13.02 -0.72 7.87
N LEU A 30 -12.19 -0.18 8.76
CA LEU A 30 -10.83 0.27 8.47
C LEU A 30 -9.96 -0.85 7.95
N LEU A 31 -9.90 -1.99 8.67
CA LEU A 31 -9.12 -3.14 8.25
C LEU A 31 -9.60 -3.66 6.90
N ALA A 32 -10.90 -3.74 6.72
CA ALA A 32 -11.50 -4.22 5.50
C ALA A 32 -11.15 -3.33 4.28
N ILE A 33 -11.29 -2.00 4.39
CA ILE A 33 -10.91 -1.06 3.32
C ILE A 33 -9.41 -1.17 3.01
N TYR A 34 -8.57 -1.27 4.06
CA TYR A 34 -7.14 -1.42 3.90
C TYR A 34 -6.80 -2.69 3.12
N LEU A 35 -7.35 -3.84 3.51
CA LEU A 35 -7.08 -5.12 2.86
C LEU A 35 -7.62 -5.14 1.43
N ASP A 36 -8.85 -4.66 1.21
CA ASP A 36 -9.47 -4.61 -0.11
C ASP A 36 -8.67 -3.72 -1.08
N SER A 37 -8.13 -2.60 -0.60
CA SER A 37 -7.29 -1.72 -1.41
C SER A 37 -5.97 -2.35 -1.87
N LEU A 38 -5.53 -3.42 -1.21
CA LEU A 38 -4.36 -4.21 -1.59
C LEU A 38 -4.68 -5.34 -2.59
N ILE A 39 -5.86 -5.97 -2.47
CA ILE A 39 -6.17 -7.20 -3.23
C ILE A 39 -7.09 -7.00 -4.44
N LEU A 40 -7.77 -5.84 -4.53
CA LEU A 40 -8.68 -5.55 -5.63
C LEU A 40 -8.09 -4.80 -6.84
N PRO A 41 -6.86 -4.22 -6.81
CA PRO A 41 -6.27 -3.65 -8.01
C PRO A 41 -6.21 -4.66 -9.15
N ILE A 42 -6.51 -4.19 -10.36
CA ILE A 42 -6.51 -5.03 -11.57
C ILE A 42 -5.39 -4.68 -12.54
N HIS A 43 -4.80 -3.49 -12.41
CA HIS A 43 -3.72 -3.03 -13.27
C HIS A 43 -2.45 -2.69 -12.51
N GLU A 44 -2.57 -1.87 -11.45
CA GLU A 44 -1.42 -1.32 -10.76
C GLU A 44 -1.69 -1.10 -9.28
N LEU A 45 -0.71 -1.47 -8.45
CA LEU A 45 -0.68 -1.18 -7.02
C LEU A 45 0.66 -0.55 -6.66
N ASN A 46 0.62 0.70 -6.19
CA ASN A 46 1.77 1.47 -5.74
C ASN A 46 1.70 1.67 -4.24
N ILE A 47 2.74 1.27 -3.53
CA ILE A 47 2.78 1.28 -2.07
C ILE A 47 4.04 2.01 -1.59
N VAL A 48 3.87 2.86 -0.57
CA VAL A 48 4.95 3.45 0.23
C VAL A 48 4.72 3.11 1.68
N TRP A 49 5.66 2.38 2.30
CA TRP A 49 5.60 2.02 3.72
C TRP A 49 6.83 2.52 4.48
N GLY A 50 6.62 3.44 5.40
CA GLY A 50 7.57 3.74 6.46
C GLY A 50 7.61 2.62 7.50
N ARG A 51 8.55 2.71 8.46
CA ARG A 51 8.80 1.67 9.48
C ARG A 51 7.56 1.15 10.18
N ARG A 52 6.69 2.04 10.63
CA ARG A 52 5.49 1.67 11.40
C ARG A 52 4.52 0.84 10.57
N MET A 53 4.28 1.26 9.33
CA MET A 53 3.37 0.54 8.45
C MET A 53 3.95 -0.81 8.01
N LEU A 54 5.25 -0.87 7.75
CA LEU A 54 5.93 -2.12 7.46
C LEU A 54 5.83 -3.09 8.64
N ALA A 55 6.17 -2.64 9.86
CA ALA A 55 6.07 -3.45 11.08
C ALA A 55 4.64 -3.93 11.32
N TYR A 56 3.64 -3.04 11.20
CA TYR A 56 2.22 -3.39 11.31
C TYR A 56 1.82 -4.47 10.31
N THR A 57 2.16 -4.30 9.05
CA THR A 57 1.83 -5.27 8.00
C THR A 57 2.51 -6.61 8.24
N MET A 58 3.77 -6.61 8.63
CA MET A 58 4.52 -7.84 8.91
C MET A 58 3.99 -8.60 10.12
N LYS A 59 3.50 -7.89 11.13
CA LYS A 59 2.95 -8.47 12.36
C LYS A 59 1.54 -9.03 12.16
N TYR A 60 0.67 -8.31 11.45
CA TYR A 60 -0.75 -8.60 11.41
C TYR A 60 -1.29 -9.05 10.05
N ASN A 61 -0.60 -8.69 8.97
CA ASN A 61 -1.15 -8.82 7.61
C ASN A 61 -0.14 -9.38 6.60
N ARG A 62 0.88 -10.10 7.06
CA ARG A 62 1.95 -10.64 6.21
C ARG A 62 1.40 -11.46 5.03
N GLU A 63 0.38 -12.26 5.28
CA GLU A 63 -0.21 -13.11 4.24
C GLU A 63 -0.89 -12.33 3.13
N ILE A 64 -1.37 -11.11 3.41
CA ILE A 64 -1.98 -10.28 2.37
C ILE A 64 -0.97 -9.92 1.27
N ILE A 65 0.28 -9.69 1.66
CA ILE A 65 1.35 -9.35 0.70
C ILE A 65 1.68 -10.55 -0.19
N LEU A 66 1.64 -11.75 0.36
CA LEU A 66 1.80 -12.97 -0.45
C LEU A 66 0.65 -13.15 -1.44
N ARG A 67 -0.58 -12.75 -1.06
CA ARG A 67 -1.73 -12.74 -1.99
C ARG A 67 -1.57 -11.71 -3.10
N VAL A 68 -1.08 -10.50 -2.78
CA VAL A 68 -0.77 -9.46 -3.77
C VAL A 68 0.32 -9.94 -4.74
N GLU A 69 1.36 -10.55 -4.21
CA GLU A 69 2.44 -11.17 -4.99
C GLU A 69 1.89 -12.23 -5.97
N LYS A 70 0.98 -13.08 -5.48
CA LYS A 70 0.31 -14.07 -6.30
C LYS A 70 -0.56 -13.43 -7.40
N LEU A 71 -1.30 -12.38 -7.08
CA LEU A 71 -2.09 -11.63 -8.06
C LEU A 71 -1.20 -10.99 -9.14
N SER A 72 -0.06 -10.43 -8.74
CA SER A 72 0.91 -9.89 -9.68
C SER A 72 1.41 -10.97 -10.65
N LYS A 73 1.76 -12.15 -10.12
CA LYS A 73 2.19 -13.31 -10.93
C LYS A 73 1.11 -13.81 -11.88
N GLU A 74 -0.13 -13.98 -11.39
CA GLU A 74 -1.19 -14.66 -12.13
C GLU A 74 -1.96 -13.74 -13.08
N LYS A 75 -2.13 -12.47 -12.71
CA LYS A 75 -2.95 -11.49 -13.42
C LYS A 75 -2.17 -10.33 -14.03
N GLY A 76 -0.85 -10.29 -13.84
CA GLY A 76 -0.01 -9.22 -14.38
C GLY A 76 -0.22 -7.86 -13.71
N VAL A 77 -0.79 -7.82 -12.51
CA VAL A 77 -0.92 -6.57 -11.75
C VAL A 77 0.47 -6.02 -11.46
N LYS A 78 0.74 -4.80 -11.88
CA LYS A 78 2.02 -4.14 -11.61
C LYS A 78 2.10 -3.74 -10.15
N PHE A 79 2.91 -4.46 -9.38
CA PHE A 79 3.10 -4.21 -7.96
C PHE A 79 4.43 -3.50 -7.71
N ARG A 80 4.40 -2.28 -7.22
CA ARG A 80 5.58 -1.48 -6.87
C ARG A 80 5.54 -1.10 -5.39
N LEU A 81 6.64 -1.34 -4.69
CA LEU A 81 6.76 -1.15 -3.24
C LEU A 81 8.01 -0.34 -2.89
N ILE A 82 7.83 0.79 -2.23
CA ILE A 82 8.90 1.54 -1.57
C ILE A 82 8.79 1.28 -0.08
N VAL A 83 9.87 0.82 0.55
CA VAL A 83 9.91 0.55 1.99
C VAL A 83 11.07 1.25 2.66
N GLU A 84 10.90 1.56 3.93
CA GLU A 84 12.00 1.88 4.81
C GLU A 84 12.64 0.58 5.32
N PHE A 85 13.90 0.34 4.91
CA PHE A 85 14.58 -0.93 5.15
C PHE A 85 14.71 -1.27 6.64
N ASN A 86 14.45 -2.53 6.97
CA ASN A 86 14.76 -3.14 8.24
C ASN A 86 15.34 -4.54 7.99
N LYS A 87 16.49 -4.84 8.62
CA LYS A 87 17.16 -6.15 8.50
C LYS A 87 16.24 -7.32 8.87
N GLU A 88 15.35 -7.12 9.84
CA GLU A 88 14.36 -8.11 10.29
C GLU A 88 13.46 -8.62 9.16
N TYR A 89 13.11 -7.75 8.21
CA TYR A 89 12.19 -8.08 7.13
C TYR A 89 12.88 -8.32 5.78
N ALA A 90 14.21 -8.24 5.75
CA ALA A 90 14.97 -8.32 4.50
C ALA A 90 14.74 -9.64 3.75
N SER A 91 14.75 -10.77 4.46
CA SER A 91 14.53 -12.09 3.85
C SER A 91 13.11 -12.22 3.25
N PHE A 92 12.11 -11.69 3.94
CA PHE A 92 10.74 -11.66 3.42
C PHE A 92 10.63 -10.78 2.18
N LEU A 93 11.16 -9.56 2.23
CA LEU A 93 11.14 -8.66 1.07
C LEU A 93 11.89 -9.27 -0.13
N LYS A 94 13.00 -9.96 0.11
CA LYS A 94 13.74 -10.69 -0.95
C LYS A 94 12.94 -11.85 -1.54
N SER A 95 12.03 -12.47 -0.79
CA SER A 95 11.19 -13.57 -1.29
C SER A 95 10.13 -13.14 -2.30
N LEU A 96 9.74 -11.86 -2.32
CA LEU A 96 8.76 -11.32 -3.25
C LEU A 96 9.41 -11.19 -4.64
N LYS A 97 9.03 -12.04 -5.60
CA LYS A 97 9.64 -12.11 -6.94
C LYS A 97 8.91 -11.26 -7.98
N TYR A 98 7.62 -11.04 -7.80
CA TYR A 98 6.75 -10.33 -8.74
C TYR A 98 6.40 -8.91 -8.27
N CYS A 99 7.14 -8.41 -7.30
CA CYS A 99 7.03 -7.07 -6.78
C CYS A 99 8.32 -6.29 -7.10
N ASP A 100 8.20 -5.16 -7.77
CA ASP A 100 9.29 -4.22 -7.91
C ASP A 100 9.48 -3.48 -6.59
N LYS A 101 10.62 -3.68 -5.94
CA LYS A 101 10.91 -3.18 -4.59
C LYS A 101 12.05 -2.17 -4.60
N ARG A 102 11.86 -1.10 -3.87
CA ARG A 102 12.91 -0.10 -3.64
C ARG A 102 12.99 0.28 -2.16
N TYR A 103 14.19 0.64 -1.75
CA TYR A 103 14.49 1.15 -0.42
C TYR A 103 14.59 2.67 -0.45
N LEU A 104 13.99 3.31 0.57
CA LEU A 104 14.15 4.74 0.82
C LEU A 104 14.21 4.99 2.33
N ALA A 105 15.20 5.76 2.79
CA ALA A 105 15.31 6.16 4.19
C ALA A 105 14.36 7.30 4.53
N ASN A 106 13.96 7.38 5.80
CA ASN A 106 13.18 8.50 6.35
C ASN A 106 11.85 8.77 5.64
N ILE A 107 11.09 7.73 5.33
CA ILE A 107 9.74 7.84 4.78
C ILE A 107 8.84 8.55 5.79
N LYS A 108 8.31 9.71 5.41
CA LYS A 108 7.48 10.56 6.29
C LYS A 108 6.02 10.14 6.33
N GLU A 109 5.53 9.55 5.26
CA GLU A 109 4.13 9.19 5.12
C GLU A 109 4.01 7.84 4.41
N SER A 110 3.20 6.96 4.98
CA SER A 110 2.81 5.71 4.31
C SER A 110 1.52 5.92 3.54
N PHE A 111 1.44 5.38 2.34
CA PHE A 111 0.23 5.42 1.52
C PHE A 111 0.25 4.34 0.45
N GLN A 112 -0.91 4.08 -0.13
CA GLN A 112 -1.05 3.21 -1.29
C GLN A 112 -2.01 3.79 -2.30
N ILE A 113 -1.79 3.46 -3.57
CA ILE A 113 -2.59 3.90 -4.69
C ILE A 113 -2.96 2.67 -5.52
N SER A 114 -4.25 2.49 -5.75
CA SER A 114 -4.81 1.38 -6.51
C SER A 114 -5.35 1.90 -7.84
N ASP A 115 -4.82 1.36 -8.96
CA ASP A 115 -5.27 1.62 -10.34
C ASP A 115 -5.39 3.12 -10.71
N ASN A 116 -4.62 4.00 -10.07
CA ASN A 116 -4.74 5.46 -10.20
C ASN A 116 -6.17 6.00 -9.94
N THR A 117 -6.96 5.30 -9.15
CA THR A 117 -8.36 5.65 -8.88
C THR A 117 -8.66 5.90 -7.41
N VAL A 118 -7.95 5.23 -6.52
CA VAL A 118 -8.12 5.35 -5.07
C VAL A 118 -6.76 5.48 -4.40
N CYS A 119 -6.65 6.39 -3.43
CA CYS A 119 -5.52 6.43 -2.52
C CYS A 119 -5.98 6.18 -1.08
N VAL A 120 -5.16 5.46 -0.33
CA VAL A 120 -5.37 5.14 1.08
C VAL A 120 -4.14 5.53 1.88
N VAL A 121 -4.33 6.29 2.95
CA VAL A 121 -3.28 6.77 3.84
C VAL A 121 -3.56 6.24 5.24
N PRO A 122 -2.75 5.28 5.74
CA PRO A 122 -2.85 4.80 7.12
C PRO A 122 -2.39 5.86 8.11
N LEU A 123 -3.15 6.05 9.18
CA LEU A 123 -2.85 7.01 10.23
C LEU A 123 -2.69 6.26 11.57
N PHE A 124 -1.57 6.49 12.22
CA PHE A 124 -1.22 5.91 13.51
C PHE A 124 -1.21 6.99 14.58
N ASN A 125 -1.70 6.69 15.77
CA ASN A 125 -1.49 7.56 16.93
C ASN A 125 -0.01 7.61 17.31
N LYS A 126 0.42 8.71 17.95
CA LYS A 126 1.83 8.90 18.33
C LYS A 126 2.39 7.80 19.23
N HIS A 127 1.53 7.20 20.06
CA HIS A 127 1.93 6.25 21.11
C HIS A 127 1.43 4.83 20.90
N ASP A 128 0.77 4.56 19.76
CA ASP A 128 0.18 3.25 19.47
C ASP A 128 0.76 2.66 18.19
N GLU A 129 1.08 1.38 18.20
CA GLU A 129 1.49 0.64 17.01
C GLU A 129 0.29 0.15 16.20
N GLN A 130 -0.92 0.34 16.70
CA GLN A 130 -2.13 -0.06 16.00
C GLN A 130 -2.54 0.98 14.96
N LEU A 131 -3.09 0.50 13.88
CA LEU A 131 -3.70 1.33 12.85
C LEU A 131 -5.04 1.83 13.37
N ASN A 132 -5.15 3.14 13.61
CA ASN A 132 -6.33 3.75 14.24
C ASN A 132 -7.30 4.34 13.24
N GLN A 133 -6.77 4.87 12.16
CA GLN A 133 -7.56 5.55 11.14
C GLN A 133 -6.94 5.33 9.77
N ILE A 134 -7.76 5.42 8.75
CA ILE A 134 -7.30 5.59 7.37
C ILE A 134 -8.01 6.78 6.74
N LEU A 135 -7.27 7.54 5.96
CA LEU A 135 -7.85 8.47 5.01
C LEU A 135 -7.96 7.74 3.67
N CYS A 136 -9.15 7.68 3.13
CA CYS A 136 -9.43 7.08 1.83
C CYS A 136 -9.99 8.14 0.89
N SER A 137 -9.48 8.22 -0.33
CA SER A 137 -9.96 9.18 -1.32
C SER A 137 -9.95 8.60 -2.73
N ASN A 138 -11.04 8.86 -3.48
CA ASN A 138 -11.12 8.66 -4.92
C ASN A 138 -11.19 10.01 -5.69
N SER A 139 -10.93 11.11 -5.01
CA SER A 139 -10.80 12.41 -5.65
C SER A 139 -9.63 12.40 -6.63
N LYS A 140 -9.86 12.72 -7.89
CA LYS A 140 -8.83 12.77 -8.93
C LYS A 140 -7.61 13.58 -8.48
N HIS A 141 -7.85 14.75 -7.90
CA HIS A 141 -6.78 15.62 -7.42
C HIS A 141 -5.95 14.98 -6.29
N ALA A 142 -6.60 14.31 -5.31
CA ALA A 142 -5.90 13.63 -4.23
C ALA A 142 -5.07 12.46 -4.75
N VAL A 143 -5.63 11.65 -5.65
CA VAL A 143 -4.95 10.51 -6.26
C VAL A 143 -3.76 10.97 -7.11
N GLU A 144 -3.94 11.98 -7.97
CA GLU A 144 -2.85 12.53 -8.81
C GLU A 144 -1.70 13.10 -7.98
N ARG A 145 -2.00 13.79 -6.90
CA ARG A 145 -0.96 14.29 -5.97
C ARG A 145 -0.17 13.14 -5.33
N LYS A 146 -0.86 12.10 -4.87
CA LYS A 146 -0.19 10.91 -4.30
C LYS A 146 0.61 10.15 -5.36
N GLN A 147 0.11 10.04 -6.58
CA GLN A 147 0.83 9.42 -7.68
C GLN A 147 2.10 10.23 -8.06
N SER A 148 2.02 11.54 -8.11
CA SER A 148 3.19 12.40 -8.34
C SER A 148 4.23 12.25 -7.23
N LEU A 149 3.78 12.20 -5.97
CA LEU A 149 4.67 11.94 -4.83
C LEU A 149 5.31 10.55 -4.94
N PHE A 150 4.53 9.50 -5.24
CA PHE A 150 5.05 8.15 -5.44
C PHE A 150 6.15 8.13 -6.51
N ASN A 151 5.91 8.75 -7.66
CA ASN A 151 6.88 8.78 -8.75
C ASN A 151 8.19 9.49 -8.34
N SER A 152 8.08 10.60 -7.61
CA SER A 152 9.25 11.30 -7.08
C SER A 152 10.04 10.43 -6.10
N LEU A 153 9.37 9.78 -5.15
CA LEU A 153 9.99 8.86 -4.19
C LEU A 153 10.60 7.65 -4.89
N TRP A 154 9.91 7.11 -5.91
CA TRP A 154 10.39 5.99 -6.71
C TRP A 154 11.72 6.28 -7.40
N ASN A 155 11.84 7.47 -7.97
CA ASN A 155 13.08 7.90 -8.63
C ASN A 155 14.24 8.11 -7.65
N MET A 156 13.94 8.49 -6.40
CA MET A 156 14.96 8.68 -5.35
C MET A 156 15.34 7.37 -4.67
N ALA A 157 14.47 6.37 -4.70
CA ALA A 157 14.63 5.12 -3.97
C ALA A 157 15.59 4.16 -4.71
N THR A 158 16.37 3.41 -3.93
CA THR A 158 17.34 2.43 -4.45
C THR A 158 16.68 1.07 -4.63
N PRO A 159 16.87 0.39 -5.78
CA PRO A 159 16.38 -0.97 -5.96
C PRO A 159 16.90 -1.92 -4.87
N ILE A 160 16.05 -2.80 -4.36
CA ILE A 160 16.46 -3.88 -3.47
C ILE A 160 16.95 -5.01 -4.36
N SER A 161 18.27 -5.14 -4.48
CA SER A 161 18.88 -6.22 -5.25
C SER A 161 18.69 -7.58 -4.56
N LEU A 162 18.57 -8.62 -5.37
CA LEU A 162 18.51 -10.01 -4.90
C LEU A 162 19.92 -10.58 -4.61
N GLU A 163 20.97 -9.77 -4.78
CA GLU A 163 22.35 -10.24 -4.65
C GLU A 163 22.73 -10.55 -3.21
N LYS A 164 23.57 -11.59 -3.07
CA LYS A 164 23.91 -12.26 -1.81
C LYS A 164 24.82 -11.45 -0.83
N ASP A 165 25.27 -10.26 -1.21
CA ASP A 165 26.43 -9.64 -0.56
C ASP A 165 26.14 -8.58 0.51
N ASP A 166 24.90 -8.21 0.75
CA ASP A 166 24.57 -7.15 1.75
C ASP A 166 24.26 -7.70 3.16
N LEU A 167 24.75 -8.88 3.49
CA LEU A 167 24.63 -9.51 4.82
C LEU A 167 25.91 -9.42 5.68
N ARG A 168 26.75 -8.41 5.45
CA ARG A 168 27.90 -8.13 6.34
C ARG A 168 27.63 -6.95 7.26
#